data_e24b866c07fe6f08991d55a3d4079093
#
_entry.id   e24b866c07fe6f08991d55a3d4079093
#
_cell.length_a   1.000
_cell.length_b   1.000
_cell.length_c   1.000
_cell.angle_alpha   90.00
_cell.angle_beta   90.00
_cell.angle_gamma   90.00
#
_symmetry.space_group_name_H-M   'P 1'
#
loop_
_entity.id
_entity.type
_entity.pdbx_description
1 polymer ?
#
loop_
_entity_poly.entity_id
_entity_poly.type
_entity_poly.pdbx_seq_one_letter_code
_entity_poly.pdbx_strand_id
1 'polypeptide(L)'
;GAGKSTLMKAMNGYEPANHGQILLDGEPLYARLDMYRTSMGYVPQDDIIHRALPVKLALWYAARLRLPDAKPAEIQARIQDALRAVDMTEHANKPVKVLSGGQRKRVSIAVELLARPTLFFLDEPTSGLDPGLEKKMMYDLNRLADEGRTVVLVTHATANIEQCDHVAFMSYGRVAYYGPPSDALKFYNVHDFSDIYLKISQEVDPSKGKPVPDELRSYYDPNRGRMLSGLLWAEHYARSPYFQKFVVDRQANLAAGKSAMAGSIPPRRS
;
A
#
# COMPACT_ATOMS: atom_id res chain seq x y z
N GLY A 1 -1.40 17.03 -0.66
CA GLY A 1 -1.31 15.56 -0.71
C GLY A 1 -2.47 14.94 -1.45
N ALA A 2 -2.23 13.81 -2.14
CA ALA A 2 -3.27 13.13 -2.94
C ALA A 2 -4.28 12.33 -2.08
N GLY A 3 -4.10 12.25 -0.74
CA GLY A 3 -4.98 11.52 0.18
C GLY A 3 -4.62 10.04 0.39
N LYS A 4 -3.45 9.58 -0.10
CA LYS A 4 -3.03 8.16 0.00
C LYS A 4 -2.92 7.67 1.45
N SER A 5 -2.13 8.34 2.27
CA SER A 5 -1.95 7.97 3.69
C SER A 5 -3.25 8.12 4.49
N THR A 6 -4.11 9.09 4.14
CA THR A 6 -5.44 9.25 4.75
C THR A 6 -6.33 8.04 4.45
N LEU A 7 -6.36 7.58 3.17
CA LEU A 7 -7.09 6.38 2.80
C LEU A 7 -6.55 5.15 3.54
N MET A 8 -5.22 4.99 3.60
CA MET A 8 -4.60 3.87 4.29
C MET A 8 -4.90 3.86 5.79
N LYS A 9 -4.89 5.03 6.46
CA LYS A 9 -5.26 5.15 7.87
C LYS A 9 -6.74 4.84 8.11
N ALA A 10 -7.62 5.13 7.16
CA ALA A 10 -8.99 4.68 7.23
C ALA A 10 -9.09 3.16 7.07
N MET A 11 -8.35 2.58 6.12
CA MET A 11 -8.34 1.12 5.87
C MET A 11 -7.78 0.30 7.03
N ASN A 12 -6.83 0.84 7.81
CA ASN A 12 -6.27 0.16 8.99
C ASN A 12 -6.99 0.53 10.32
N GLY A 13 -8.02 1.39 10.26
CA GLY A 13 -8.80 1.81 11.43
C GLY A 13 -8.07 2.76 12.38
N TYR A 14 -6.91 3.33 11.98
CA TYR A 14 -6.19 4.32 12.79
C TYR A 14 -6.93 5.67 12.82
N GLU A 15 -7.43 6.11 11.67
CA GLU A 15 -8.31 7.28 11.52
C GLU A 15 -9.57 6.83 10.77
N PRO A 16 -10.63 6.37 11.47
CA PRO A 16 -11.83 5.88 10.82
C PRO A 16 -12.47 6.89 9.88
N ALA A 17 -13.00 6.41 8.74
CA ALA A 17 -13.67 7.26 7.76
C ALA A 17 -14.97 7.82 8.33
N ASN A 18 -15.21 9.13 8.11
CA ASN A 18 -16.46 9.79 8.54
C ASN A 18 -17.69 9.34 7.73
N HIS A 19 -17.45 8.90 6.48
CA HIS A 19 -18.49 8.46 5.55
C HIS A 19 -18.04 7.22 4.78
N GLY A 20 -19.00 6.40 4.35
CA GLY A 20 -18.74 5.14 3.69
C GLY A 20 -18.43 4.03 4.69
N GLN A 21 -17.93 2.91 4.18
CA GLN A 21 -17.57 1.75 5.01
C GLN A 21 -16.33 1.05 4.43
N ILE A 22 -15.54 0.48 5.32
CA ILE A 22 -14.45 -0.43 4.97
C ILE A 22 -14.91 -1.84 5.32
N LEU A 23 -14.79 -2.76 4.36
CA LEU A 23 -15.11 -4.16 4.55
C LEU A 23 -13.83 -4.99 4.55
N LEU A 24 -13.70 -5.90 5.50
CA LEU A 24 -12.69 -6.94 5.52
C LEU A 24 -13.40 -8.29 5.47
N ASP A 25 -13.13 -9.07 4.44
CA ASP A 25 -13.81 -10.35 4.16
C ASP A 25 -15.35 -10.23 4.13
N GLY A 26 -15.85 -9.08 3.65
CA GLY A 26 -17.29 -8.77 3.58
C GLY A 26 -17.91 -8.21 4.86
N GLU A 27 -17.18 -8.19 5.98
CA GLU A 27 -17.65 -7.68 7.27
C GLU A 27 -17.19 -6.24 7.53
N PRO A 28 -18.04 -5.38 8.15
CA PRO A 28 -17.63 -4.01 8.46
C PRO A 28 -16.44 -3.96 9.42
N LEU A 29 -15.31 -3.44 8.96
CA LEU A 29 -14.05 -3.38 9.71
C LEU A 29 -14.22 -2.72 11.07
N TYR A 30 -14.84 -1.55 11.11
CA TYR A 30 -14.91 -0.75 12.35
C TYR A 30 -15.79 -1.37 13.44
N ALA A 31 -16.76 -2.20 13.05
CA ALA A 31 -17.60 -2.92 14.01
C ALA A 31 -16.83 -4.02 14.77
N ARG A 32 -15.72 -4.50 14.20
CA ARG A 32 -14.90 -5.60 14.77
C ARG A 32 -13.41 -5.25 14.82
N LEU A 33 -13.08 -3.97 14.90
CA LEU A 33 -11.69 -3.49 14.80
C LEU A 33 -10.78 -4.14 15.85
N ASP A 34 -11.24 -4.30 17.09
CA ASP A 34 -10.43 -4.90 18.17
C ASP A 34 -10.05 -6.36 17.86
N MET A 35 -10.93 -7.11 17.19
CA MET A 35 -10.64 -8.47 16.73
C MET A 35 -9.58 -8.49 15.62
N TYR A 36 -9.66 -7.54 14.69
CA TYR A 36 -8.74 -7.49 13.55
C TYR A 36 -7.38 -6.85 13.88
N ARG A 37 -7.28 -6.03 14.94
CA ARG A 37 -6.03 -5.34 15.33
C ARG A 37 -4.85 -6.29 15.51
N THR A 38 -5.09 -7.47 16.04
CA THR A 38 -4.03 -8.48 16.27
C THR A 38 -3.52 -9.11 14.97
N SER A 39 -4.33 -9.09 13.91
CA SER A 39 -3.98 -9.60 12.58
C SER A 39 -3.50 -8.51 11.61
N MET A 40 -3.45 -7.24 12.04
CA MET A 40 -2.96 -6.12 11.26
C MET A 40 -1.56 -5.69 11.72
N GLY A 41 -0.69 -5.44 10.75
CA GLY A 41 0.60 -4.76 10.95
C GLY A 41 0.58 -3.40 10.27
N TYR A 42 1.21 -2.39 10.88
CA TYR A 42 1.33 -1.07 10.31
C TYR A 42 2.73 -0.50 10.50
N VAL A 43 3.41 -0.23 9.40
CA VAL A 43 4.72 0.43 9.38
C VAL A 43 4.51 1.88 8.92
N PRO A 44 4.62 2.86 9.81
CA PRO A 44 4.50 4.27 9.45
C PRO A 44 5.72 4.77 8.67
N GLN A 45 5.61 5.96 8.09
CA GLN A 45 6.69 6.60 7.35
C GLN A 45 7.93 6.82 8.21
N ASP A 46 7.77 7.27 9.45
CA ASP A 46 8.86 7.46 10.40
C ASP A 46 9.15 6.19 11.19
N ASP A 47 10.43 5.90 11.42
CA ASP A 47 10.86 4.73 12.19
C ASP A 47 10.58 4.91 13.68
N ILE A 48 9.73 4.05 14.26
CA ILE A 48 9.36 4.05 15.69
C ILE A 48 10.21 3.03 16.47
N ILE A 49 11.50 2.89 16.18
CA ILE A 49 12.36 1.91 16.84
C ILE A 49 13.30 2.59 17.83
N HIS A 50 13.51 1.95 18.98
CA HIS A 50 14.41 2.44 20.00
C HIS A 50 15.87 2.40 19.51
N ARG A 51 16.44 3.57 19.13
CA ARG A 51 17.73 3.67 18.44
C ARG A 51 18.93 3.22 19.26
N ALA A 52 18.86 3.29 20.61
CA ALA A 52 19.97 2.93 21.48
C ALA A 52 20.12 1.41 21.67
N LEU A 53 19.08 0.63 21.41
CA LEU A 53 19.07 -0.81 21.62
C LEU A 53 19.69 -1.56 20.45
N PRO A 54 20.34 -2.72 20.69
CA PRO A 54 20.60 -3.72 19.65
C PRO A 54 19.29 -4.17 18.99
N VAL A 55 19.33 -4.45 17.68
CA VAL A 55 18.15 -4.88 16.91
C VAL A 55 17.40 -6.03 17.60
N LYS A 56 18.12 -7.09 17.99
CA LYS A 56 17.51 -8.25 18.65
C LYS A 56 16.78 -7.88 19.95
N LEU A 57 17.34 -6.95 20.73
CA LEU A 57 16.76 -6.51 21.98
C LEU A 57 15.52 -5.61 21.76
N ALA A 58 15.56 -4.73 20.75
CA ALA A 58 14.41 -3.94 20.35
C ALA A 58 13.24 -4.83 19.92
N LEU A 59 13.53 -5.86 19.11
CA LEU A 59 12.52 -6.86 18.70
C LEU A 59 12.01 -7.68 19.89
N TRP A 60 12.87 -8.02 20.85
CA TRP A 60 12.48 -8.75 22.05
C TRP A 60 11.44 -7.96 22.88
N TYR A 61 11.69 -6.70 23.15
CA TYR A 61 10.74 -5.87 23.89
C TYR A 61 9.44 -5.65 23.11
N ALA A 62 9.51 -5.43 21.79
CA ALA A 62 8.33 -5.32 20.95
C ALA A 62 7.50 -6.62 20.96
N ALA A 63 8.16 -7.79 20.89
CA ALA A 63 7.50 -9.08 20.98
C ALA A 63 6.82 -9.31 22.35
N ARG A 64 7.47 -8.94 23.44
CA ARG A 64 6.89 -9.06 24.79
C ARG A 64 5.62 -8.22 24.98
N LEU A 65 5.56 -7.04 24.33
CA LEU A 65 4.37 -6.18 24.38
C LEU A 65 3.24 -6.72 23.50
N ARG A 66 3.56 -7.32 22.35
CA ARG A 66 2.56 -7.79 21.38
C ARG A 66 2.08 -9.22 21.63
N LEU A 67 2.89 -10.02 22.31
CA LEU A 67 2.67 -11.44 22.56
C LEU A 67 2.89 -11.72 24.06
N PRO A 68 2.06 -11.16 24.95
CA PRO A 68 2.28 -11.22 26.40
C PRO A 68 2.34 -12.66 26.93
N ASP A 69 1.57 -13.57 26.33
CA ASP A 69 1.44 -14.96 26.75
C ASP A 69 2.48 -15.90 26.12
N ALA A 70 3.29 -15.40 25.15
CA ALA A 70 4.25 -16.22 24.44
C ALA A 70 5.45 -16.58 25.34
N LYS A 71 5.88 -17.83 25.28
CA LYS A 71 7.07 -18.31 25.99
C LYS A 71 8.35 -17.71 25.41
N PRO A 72 9.42 -17.53 26.22
CA PRO A 72 10.70 -16.97 25.74
C PRO A 72 11.25 -17.66 24.48
N ALA A 73 11.15 -18.98 24.41
CA ALA A 73 11.59 -19.75 23.24
C ALA A 73 10.79 -19.43 21.97
N GLU A 74 9.47 -19.24 22.09
CA GLU A 74 8.62 -18.83 20.98
C GLU A 74 8.97 -17.43 20.50
N ILE A 75 9.15 -16.47 21.42
CA ILE A 75 9.57 -15.11 21.08
C ILE A 75 10.90 -15.13 20.32
N GLN A 76 11.86 -15.95 20.80
CA GLN A 76 13.15 -16.09 20.13
C GLN A 76 13.01 -16.62 18.69
N ALA A 77 12.17 -17.63 18.48
CA ALA A 77 11.87 -18.16 17.15
C ALA A 77 11.22 -17.10 16.25
N ARG A 78 10.22 -16.35 16.76
CA ARG A 78 9.56 -15.25 16.03
C ARG A 78 10.54 -14.15 15.60
N ILE A 79 11.50 -13.79 16.48
CA ILE A 79 12.52 -12.79 16.16
C ILE A 79 13.42 -13.30 15.03
N GLN A 80 13.84 -14.56 15.08
CA GLN A 80 14.67 -15.13 14.03
C GLN A 80 13.93 -15.20 12.69
N ASP A 81 12.65 -15.60 12.69
CA ASP A 81 11.79 -15.62 11.50
C ASP A 81 11.65 -14.21 10.90
N ALA A 82 11.34 -13.22 11.75
CA ALA A 82 11.17 -11.84 11.32
C ALA A 82 12.47 -11.25 10.72
N LEU A 83 13.63 -11.50 11.36
CA LEU A 83 14.93 -11.04 10.86
C LEU A 83 15.30 -11.69 9.52
N ARG A 84 15.00 -12.98 9.36
CA ARG A 84 15.20 -13.69 8.08
C ARG A 84 14.32 -13.13 6.97
N ALA A 85 13.05 -12.89 7.27
CA ALA A 85 12.08 -12.38 6.31
C ALA A 85 12.50 -11.03 5.69
N VAL A 86 13.24 -10.20 6.44
CA VAL A 86 13.70 -8.88 5.98
C VAL A 86 15.22 -8.82 5.73
N ASP A 87 15.91 -9.96 5.74
CA ASP A 87 17.36 -10.06 5.49
C ASP A 87 18.21 -9.20 6.46
N MET A 88 17.89 -9.28 7.77
CA MET A 88 18.57 -8.51 8.82
C MET A 88 19.25 -9.38 9.88
N THR A 89 19.41 -10.68 9.64
CA THR A 89 19.97 -11.66 10.60
C THR A 89 21.37 -11.28 11.06
N GLU A 90 22.25 -10.87 10.14
CA GLU A 90 23.63 -10.47 10.45
C GLU A 90 23.72 -9.18 11.25
N HIS A 91 22.65 -8.41 11.29
CA HIS A 91 22.58 -7.12 11.98
C HIS A 91 21.92 -7.22 13.36
N ALA A 92 21.51 -8.43 13.78
CA ALA A 92 20.76 -8.66 15.02
C ALA A 92 21.41 -8.07 16.28
N ASN A 93 22.72 -8.08 16.38
CA ASN A 93 23.47 -7.58 17.54
C ASN A 93 23.95 -6.14 17.39
N LYS A 94 23.72 -5.48 16.24
CA LYS A 94 24.13 -4.09 16.03
C LYS A 94 23.10 -3.13 16.67
N PRO A 95 23.56 -2.02 17.30
CA PRO A 95 22.65 -0.99 17.75
C PRO A 95 21.87 -0.40 16.57
N VAL A 96 20.57 -0.13 16.74
CA VAL A 96 19.73 0.44 15.68
C VAL A 96 20.25 1.78 15.14
N LYS A 97 20.91 2.58 15.99
CA LYS A 97 21.46 3.88 15.60
C LYS A 97 22.55 3.83 14.54
N VAL A 98 23.28 2.70 14.41
CA VAL A 98 24.38 2.57 13.41
C VAL A 98 23.88 1.99 12.08
N LEU A 99 22.61 1.63 11.97
CA LEU A 99 22.02 1.10 10.75
C LEU A 99 21.77 2.21 9.73
N SER A 100 21.87 1.88 8.45
CA SER A 100 21.42 2.76 7.36
C SER A 100 19.89 3.00 7.43
N GLY A 101 19.38 4.00 6.71
CA GLY A 101 17.94 4.25 6.63
C GLY A 101 17.15 3.01 6.19
N GLY A 102 17.58 2.36 5.11
CA GLY A 102 16.94 1.14 4.61
C GLY A 102 17.01 -0.04 5.59
N GLN A 103 18.13 -0.20 6.30
CA GLN A 103 18.25 -1.22 7.34
C GLN A 103 17.30 -0.95 8.51
N ARG A 104 17.17 0.31 8.95
CA ARG A 104 16.18 0.67 9.99
C ARG A 104 14.76 0.39 9.54
N LYS A 105 14.41 0.73 8.29
CA LYS A 105 13.09 0.44 7.73
C LYS A 105 12.80 -1.06 7.73
N ARG A 106 13.76 -1.90 7.36
CA ARG A 106 13.65 -3.37 7.44
C ARG A 106 13.43 -3.86 8.87
N VAL A 107 14.11 -3.26 9.85
CA VAL A 107 13.88 -3.59 11.27
C VAL A 107 12.47 -3.16 11.72
N SER A 108 11.96 -2.00 11.24
CA SER A 108 10.57 -1.57 11.48
C SER A 108 9.56 -2.59 10.94
N ILE A 109 9.81 -3.11 9.73
CA ILE A 109 9.02 -4.20 9.14
C ILE A 109 9.09 -5.46 10.01
N ALA A 110 10.31 -5.86 10.45
CA ALA A 110 10.49 -7.03 11.32
C ALA A 110 9.72 -6.93 12.63
N VAL A 111 9.62 -5.73 13.24
CA VAL A 111 8.81 -5.49 14.45
C VAL A 111 7.35 -5.84 14.22
N GLU A 112 6.81 -5.44 13.07
CA GLU A 112 5.42 -5.74 12.74
C GLU A 112 5.21 -7.24 12.42
N LEU A 113 6.18 -7.89 11.78
CA LEU A 113 6.11 -9.31 11.45
C LEU A 113 6.12 -10.25 12.66
N LEU A 114 6.55 -9.78 13.85
CA LEU A 114 6.52 -10.57 15.09
C LEU A 114 5.12 -11.12 15.40
N ALA A 115 4.09 -10.34 15.14
CA ALA A 115 2.69 -10.74 15.35
C ALA A 115 2.14 -11.64 14.22
N ARG A 116 2.89 -11.88 13.15
CA ARG A 116 2.45 -12.60 11.94
C ARG A 116 1.16 -12.03 11.35
N PRO A 117 1.12 -10.74 11.02
CA PRO A 117 -0.10 -10.14 10.49
C PRO A 117 -0.51 -10.77 9.16
N THR A 118 -1.81 -10.93 8.94
CA THR A 118 -2.38 -11.33 7.66
C THR A 118 -2.64 -10.15 6.75
N LEU A 119 -2.87 -8.97 7.33
CA LEU A 119 -3.05 -7.70 6.63
C LEU A 119 -1.95 -6.71 7.05
N PHE A 120 -1.16 -6.25 6.09
CA PHE A 120 0.05 -5.50 6.34
C PHE A 120 0.06 -4.17 5.60
N PHE A 121 0.07 -3.08 6.34
CA PHE A 121 0.08 -1.71 5.83
C PHE A 121 1.47 -1.08 5.97
N LEU A 122 1.97 -0.44 4.90
CA LEU A 122 3.26 0.24 4.91
C LEU A 122 3.13 1.63 4.28
N ASP A 123 3.50 2.65 5.03
CA ASP A 123 3.51 4.04 4.54
C ASP A 123 4.92 4.41 4.08
N GLU A 124 5.09 4.56 2.77
CA GLU A 124 6.34 4.90 2.10
C GLU A 124 7.55 4.05 2.55
N PRO A 125 7.48 2.71 2.49
CA PRO A 125 8.54 1.84 2.99
C PRO A 125 9.85 1.97 2.23
N THR A 126 9.83 2.52 1.01
CA THR A 126 10.99 2.69 0.14
C THR A 126 11.54 4.12 0.12
N SER A 127 10.92 5.03 0.86
CA SER A 127 11.36 6.44 0.90
C SER A 127 12.80 6.58 1.38
N GLY A 128 13.62 7.34 0.64
CA GLY A 128 15.02 7.58 0.96
C GLY A 128 15.96 6.39 0.73
N LEU A 129 15.52 5.35 0.04
CA LEU A 129 16.36 4.26 -0.43
C LEU A 129 16.96 4.59 -1.79
N ASP A 130 18.14 4.03 -2.08
CA ASP A 130 18.64 3.99 -3.44
C ASP A 130 17.82 3.01 -4.30
N PRO A 131 17.85 3.13 -5.66
CA PRO A 131 17.02 2.32 -6.54
C PRO A 131 17.20 0.80 -6.37
N GLY A 132 18.42 0.35 -6.04
CA GLY A 132 18.70 -1.08 -5.83
C GLY A 132 18.05 -1.62 -4.55
N LEU A 133 18.13 -0.84 -3.46
CA LEU A 133 17.48 -1.19 -2.19
C LEU A 133 15.96 -1.05 -2.28
N GLU A 134 15.45 -0.07 -3.02
CA GLU A 134 14.02 0.06 -3.31
C GLU A 134 13.49 -1.20 -4.01
N LYS A 135 14.15 -1.59 -5.11
CA LYS A 135 13.79 -2.80 -5.85
C LYS A 135 13.79 -4.04 -4.94
N LYS A 136 14.85 -4.22 -4.13
CA LYS A 136 14.94 -5.34 -3.19
C LYS A 136 13.80 -5.31 -2.17
N MET A 137 13.45 -4.14 -1.63
CA MET A 137 12.34 -4.00 -0.69
C MET A 137 11.01 -4.41 -1.33
N MET A 138 10.74 -3.98 -2.57
CA MET A 138 9.52 -4.36 -3.29
C MET A 138 9.44 -5.87 -3.52
N TYR A 139 10.55 -6.54 -3.86
CA TYR A 139 10.59 -8.00 -3.96
C TYR A 139 10.35 -8.69 -2.61
N ASP A 140 10.93 -8.18 -1.52
CA ASP A 140 10.73 -8.74 -0.18
C ASP A 140 9.25 -8.62 0.25
N LEU A 141 8.60 -7.48 -0.04
CA LEU A 141 7.17 -7.27 0.23
C LEU A 141 6.27 -8.14 -0.64
N ASN A 142 6.63 -8.32 -1.93
CA ASN A 142 5.92 -9.22 -2.82
C ASN A 142 6.00 -10.66 -2.33
N ARG A 143 7.18 -11.12 -1.87
CA ARG A 143 7.33 -12.46 -1.27
C ARG A 143 6.44 -12.64 -0.04
N LEU A 144 6.32 -11.62 0.82
CA LEU A 144 5.40 -11.66 1.96
C LEU A 144 3.93 -11.82 1.52
N ALA A 145 3.54 -11.20 0.39
CA ALA A 145 2.21 -11.38 -0.20
C ALA A 145 2.04 -12.80 -0.75
N ASP A 146 3.07 -13.37 -1.41
CA ASP A 146 3.06 -14.75 -1.91
C ASP A 146 2.92 -15.80 -0.79
N GLU A 147 3.36 -15.47 0.42
CA GLU A 147 3.16 -16.31 1.61
C GLU A 147 1.72 -16.24 2.18
N GLY A 148 0.79 -15.59 1.48
CA GLY A 148 -0.62 -15.53 1.84
C GLY A 148 -1.03 -14.30 2.67
N ARG A 149 -0.21 -13.25 2.71
CA ARG A 149 -0.56 -11.98 3.36
C ARG A 149 -1.15 -10.99 2.36
N THR A 150 -2.03 -10.15 2.82
CA THR A 150 -2.45 -8.96 2.06
C THR A 150 -1.53 -7.81 2.42
N VAL A 151 -0.74 -7.33 1.44
CA VAL A 151 0.18 -6.21 1.64
C VAL A 151 -0.36 -4.97 0.93
N VAL A 152 -0.60 -3.91 1.70
CA VAL A 152 -1.05 -2.60 1.20
C VAL A 152 0.05 -1.58 1.47
N LEU A 153 0.60 -1.01 0.42
CA LEU A 153 1.65 0.00 0.58
C LEU A 153 1.29 1.33 -0.10
N VAL A 154 1.68 2.42 0.51
CA VAL A 154 1.71 3.75 -0.10
C VAL A 154 3.12 4.04 -0.55
N THR A 155 3.30 4.44 -1.79
CA THR A 155 4.62 4.81 -2.34
C THR A 155 4.51 5.93 -3.37
N HIS A 156 5.60 6.66 -3.54
CA HIS A 156 5.82 7.58 -4.66
C HIS A 156 6.73 6.97 -5.72
N ALA A 157 7.35 5.83 -5.43
CA ALA A 157 8.23 5.13 -6.34
C ALA A 157 7.41 4.47 -7.47
N THR A 158 7.72 4.84 -8.71
CA THR A 158 7.10 4.25 -9.89
C THR A 158 7.84 3.02 -10.39
N ALA A 159 9.14 2.96 -10.13
CA ALA A 159 9.95 1.81 -10.41
C ALA A 159 9.44 0.61 -9.61
N ASN A 160 9.25 -0.53 -10.24
CA ASN A 160 8.78 -1.77 -9.62
C ASN A 160 7.28 -1.83 -9.22
N ILE A 161 6.43 -0.91 -9.67
CA ILE A 161 4.97 -0.99 -9.52
C ILE A 161 4.42 -2.30 -10.12
N GLU A 162 5.07 -2.83 -11.14
CA GLU A 162 4.73 -4.12 -11.78
C GLU A 162 4.76 -5.32 -10.83
N GLN A 163 5.43 -5.20 -9.69
CA GLN A 163 5.45 -6.22 -8.65
C GLN A 163 4.11 -6.31 -7.88
N CYS A 164 3.25 -5.30 -8.00
CA CYS A 164 1.97 -5.26 -7.32
C CYS A 164 0.90 -6.00 -8.15
N ASP A 165 -0.02 -6.70 -7.48
CA ASP A 165 -1.18 -7.29 -8.16
C ASP A 165 -2.17 -6.21 -8.60
N HIS A 166 -2.33 -5.15 -7.79
CA HIS A 166 -3.19 -4.01 -8.06
C HIS A 166 -2.52 -2.71 -7.65
N VAL A 167 -2.85 -1.65 -8.36
CA VAL A 167 -2.41 -0.27 -8.06
C VAL A 167 -3.62 0.66 -7.96
N ALA A 168 -3.53 1.65 -7.08
CA ALA A 168 -4.49 2.74 -6.99
C ALA A 168 -3.77 4.06 -7.25
N PHE A 169 -4.07 4.74 -8.35
CA PHE A 169 -3.62 6.10 -8.58
C PHE A 169 -4.62 7.08 -7.97
N MET A 170 -4.13 7.94 -7.09
CA MET A 170 -4.96 8.91 -6.38
C MET A 170 -4.57 10.34 -6.73
N SER A 171 -5.56 11.20 -6.90
CA SER A 171 -5.39 12.61 -7.12
C SER A 171 -6.47 13.39 -6.36
N TYR A 172 -6.06 14.36 -5.53
CA TYR A 172 -6.98 15.23 -4.77
C TYR A 172 -8.08 14.47 -4.00
N GLY A 173 -7.71 13.39 -3.34
CA GLY A 173 -8.62 12.57 -2.54
C GLY A 173 -9.56 11.67 -3.35
N ARG A 174 -9.38 11.59 -4.68
CA ARG A 174 -10.16 10.73 -5.57
C ARG A 174 -9.30 9.65 -6.16
N VAL A 175 -9.88 8.48 -6.44
CA VAL A 175 -9.24 7.39 -7.15
C VAL A 175 -9.34 7.68 -8.65
N ALA A 176 -8.21 7.94 -9.29
CA ALA A 176 -8.11 8.18 -10.73
C ALA A 176 -7.95 6.89 -11.54
N TYR A 177 -7.54 5.80 -10.88
CA TYR A 177 -7.53 4.43 -11.40
C TYR A 177 -7.34 3.44 -10.26
N TYR A 178 -7.94 2.25 -10.40
CA TYR A 178 -7.69 1.07 -9.58
C TYR A 178 -7.76 -0.18 -10.45
N GLY A 179 -6.76 -1.04 -10.36
CA GLY A 179 -6.70 -2.29 -11.12
C GLY A 179 -5.25 -2.79 -11.28
N PRO A 180 -5.01 -3.81 -12.13
CA PRO A 180 -3.67 -4.30 -12.42
C PRO A 180 -2.77 -3.23 -13.04
N PRO A 181 -1.45 -3.23 -12.76
CA PRO A 181 -0.51 -2.27 -13.32
C PRO A 181 -0.53 -2.21 -14.84
N SER A 182 -0.56 -3.37 -15.51
CA SER A 182 -0.58 -3.46 -16.97
C SER A 182 -1.81 -2.81 -17.61
N ASP A 183 -2.95 -2.87 -16.95
CA ASP A 183 -4.19 -2.25 -17.41
C ASP A 183 -4.19 -0.74 -17.13
N ALA A 184 -3.44 -0.26 -16.11
CA ALA A 184 -3.24 1.17 -15.89
C ALA A 184 -2.52 1.84 -17.08
N LEU A 185 -1.44 1.22 -17.58
CA LEU A 185 -0.72 1.74 -18.74
C LEU A 185 -1.62 1.88 -19.98
N LYS A 186 -2.50 0.89 -20.22
CA LYS A 186 -3.49 0.93 -21.30
C LYS A 186 -4.54 2.02 -21.08
N PHE A 187 -5.07 2.11 -19.85
CA PHE A 187 -6.09 3.11 -19.50
C PHE A 187 -5.62 4.53 -19.71
N TYR A 188 -4.37 4.82 -19.31
CA TYR A 188 -3.77 6.14 -19.50
C TYR A 188 -3.14 6.33 -20.88
N ASN A 189 -3.08 5.28 -21.71
CA ASN A 189 -2.39 5.27 -23.01
C ASN A 189 -0.94 5.82 -22.88
N VAL A 190 -0.15 5.16 -22.06
CA VAL A 190 1.27 5.46 -21.80
C VAL A 190 2.10 4.18 -21.74
N HIS A 191 3.42 4.31 -21.84
CA HIS A 191 4.35 3.19 -21.80
C HIS A 191 5.06 3.07 -20.45
N ASP A 192 5.06 4.12 -19.63
CA ASP A 192 5.74 4.18 -18.35
C ASP A 192 4.81 4.72 -17.24
N PHE A 193 5.00 4.21 -16.01
CA PHE A 193 4.21 4.65 -14.86
C PHE A 193 4.50 6.09 -14.45
N SER A 194 5.70 6.61 -14.71
CA SER A 194 6.03 8.01 -14.46
C SER A 194 5.16 8.96 -15.31
N ASP A 195 4.81 8.56 -16.53
CA ASP A 195 3.95 9.35 -17.41
C ASP A 195 2.52 9.46 -16.87
N ILE A 196 2.04 8.45 -16.12
CA ILE A 196 0.76 8.52 -15.44
C ILE A 196 0.74 9.68 -14.45
N TYR A 197 1.82 9.84 -13.66
CA TYR A 197 1.92 10.95 -12.72
C TYR A 197 1.94 12.31 -13.43
N LEU A 198 2.63 12.40 -14.55
CA LEU A 198 2.60 13.62 -15.37
C LEU A 198 1.17 13.92 -15.83
N LYS A 199 0.46 12.92 -16.37
CA LYS A 199 -0.94 13.08 -16.83
C LYS A 199 -1.90 13.51 -15.74
N ILE A 200 -1.85 12.91 -14.55
CA ILE A 200 -2.77 13.22 -13.45
C ILE A 200 -2.41 14.49 -12.66
N SER A 201 -1.18 15.00 -12.81
CA SER A 201 -0.72 16.21 -12.13
C SER A 201 -0.78 17.47 -12.98
N GLN A 202 -1.10 17.36 -14.28
CA GLN A 202 -1.21 18.49 -15.19
C GLN A 202 -2.32 19.44 -14.75
N GLU A 203 -2.05 20.72 -14.86
CA GLU A 203 -3.05 21.76 -14.72
C GLU A 203 -3.77 21.95 -16.05
N VAL A 204 -5.09 22.01 -15.98
CA VAL A 204 -5.95 22.27 -17.14
C VAL A 204 -6.53 23.66 -16.98
N ASP A 205 -6.15 24.57 -17.88
CA ASP A 205 -6.64 25.95 -17.95
C ASP A 205 -6.50 26.45 -19.41
N PRO A 206 -7.49 26.21 -20.27
CA PRO A 206 -7.42 26.62 -21.67
C PRO A 206 -7.20 28.12 -21.85
N SER A 207 -7.66 28.96 -20.90
CA SER A 207 -7.46 30.41 -20.95
C SER A 207 -5.99 30.83 -20.82
N LYS A 208 -5.16 29.95 -20.23
CA LYS A 208 -3.72 30.14 -20.04
C LYS A 208 -2.87 29.24 -20.94
N GLY A 209 -3.43 28.73 -22.03
CA GLY A 209 -2.70 27.86 -22.94
C GLY A 209 -2.40 26.45 -22.42
N LYS A 210 -3.14 26.00 -21.39
CA LYS A 210 -3.08 24.63 -20.86
C LYS A 210 -4.30 23.84 -21.31
N PRO A 211 -4.26 23.18 -22.49
CA PRO A 211 -5.45 22.57 -23.08
C PRO A 211 -5.96 21.39 -22.26
N VAL A 212 -7.24 21.11 -22.44
CA VAL A 212 -7.84 19.87 -21.94
C VAL A 212 -7.40 18.73 -22.85
N PRO A 213 -6.82 17.65 -22.32
CA PRO A 213 -6.56 16.44 -23.10
C PRO A 213 -7.82 15.95 -23.81
N ASP A 214 -7.70 15.46 -25.03
CA ASP A 214 -8.86 15.10 -25.87
C ASP A 214 -9.75 14.05 -25.21
N GLU A 215 -9.15 13.04 -24.57
CA GLU A 215 -9.83 11.99 -23.83
C GLU A 215 -10.62 12.50 -22.61
N LEU A 216 -10.33 13.71 -22.13
CA LEU A 216 -10.97 14.30 -20.95
C LEU A 216 -11.95 15.45 -21.27
N ARG A 217 -12.12 15.83 -22.52
CA ARG A 217 -12.96 16.97 -22.93
C ARG A 217 -14.40 16.87 -22.45
N SER A 218 -14.99 15.66 -22.47
CA SER A 218 -16.36 15.43 -22.03
C SER A 218 -16.58 15.59 -20.52
N TYR A 219 -15.53 15.67 -19.74
CA TYR A 219 -15.55 15.83 -18.27
C TYR A 219 -15.19 17.26 -17.85
N TYR A 220 -14.71 18.08 -18.78
CA TYR A 220 -14.31 19.45 -18.49
C TYR A 220 -15.52 20.39 -18.45
N ASP A 221 -15.64 21.15 -17.36
CA ASP A 221 -16.63 22.20 -17.20
C ASP A 221 -15.91 23.55 -17.02
N PRO A 222 -16.00 24.47 -17.99
CA PRO A 222 -15.33 25.77 -17.91
C PRO A 222 -15.82 26.63 -16.74
N ASN A 223 -16.98 26.37 -16.19
CA ASN A 223 -17.53 27.12 -15.05
C ASN A 223 -16.94 26.69 -13.70
N ARG A 224 -16.25 25.55 -13.63
CA ARG A 224 -15.58 25.06 -12.41
C ARG A 224 -14.23 25.72 -12.15
N GLY A 225 -13.79 26.66 -13.01
CA GLY A 225 -12.52 27.36 -12.87
C GLY A 225 -11.31 26.44 -13.13
N ARG A 226 -10.17 26.75 -12.47
CA ARG A 226 -8.93 25.98 -12.58
C ARG A 226 -9.15 24.54 -12.14
N MET A 227 -8.99 23.59 -13.07
CA MET A 227 -9.10 22.16 -12.79
C MET A 227 -7.75 21.48 -12.93
N LEU A 228 -7.59 20.39 -12.22
CA LEU A 228 -6.45 19.50 -12.34
C LEU A 228 -6.89 18.25 -13.10
N SER A 229 -6.09 17.84 -14.04
CA SER A 229 -6.38 16.68 -14.90
C SER A 229 -6.70 15.42 -14.10
N GLY A 230 -6.09 15.25 -12.92
CA GLY A 230 -6.36 14.11 -12.03
C GLY A 230 -7.82 14.00 -11.54
N LEU A 231 -8.55 15.13 -11.44
CA LEU A 231 -9.99 15.08 -11.13
C LEU A 231 -10.79 14.61 -12.35
N LEU A 232 -10.41 15.07 -13.54
CA LEU A 232 -11.02 14.63 -14.79
C LEU A 232 -10.73 13.14 -15.06
N TRP A 233 -9.53 12.68 -14.80
CA TRP A 233 -9.17 11.26 -14.87
C TRP A 233 -9.98 10.41 -13.89
N ALA A 234 -10.25 10.90 -12.69
CA ALA A 234 -11.11 10.19 -11.75
C ALA A 234 -12.55 10.04 -12.27
N GLU A 235 -13.10 11.08 -12.91
CA GLU A 235 -14.42 11.01 -13.55
C GLU A 235 -14.41 10.08 -14.76
N HIS A 236 -13.38 10.12 -15.57
CA HIS A 236 -13.18 9.21 -16.71
C HIS A 236 -13.09 7.75 -16.23
N TYR A 237 -12.29 7.49 -15.18
CA TYR A 237 -12.18 6.15 -14.58
C TYR A 237 -13.54 5.64 -14.07
N ALA A 238 -14.31 6.46 -13.36
CA ALA A 238 -15.60 6.08 -12.80
C ALA A 238 -16.64 5.64 -13.87
N ARG A 239 -16.44 6.03 -15.13
CA ARG A 239 -17.29 5.63 -16.27
C ARG A 239 -16.64 4.61 -17.19
N SER A 240 -15.45 4.12 -16.84
CA SER A 240 -14.69 3.18 -17.66
C SER A 240 -15.10 1.72 -17.42
N PRO A 241 -14.85 0.84 -18.41
CA PRO A 241 -14.99 -0.61 -18.21
C PRO A 241 -14.12 -1.17 -17.08
N TYR A 242 -13.00 -0.50 -16.78
CA TYR A 242 -12.10 -0.88 -15.70
C TYR A 242 -12.75 -0.69 -14.33
N PHE A 243 -13.47 0.42 -14.13
CA PHE A 243 -14.24 0.65 -12.91
C PHE A 243 -15.33 -0.41 -12.73
N GLN A 244 -16.08 -0.69 -13.80
CA GLN A 244 -17.08 -1.75 -13.78
C GLN A 244 -16.46 -3.08 -13.34
N LYS A 245 -15.38 -3.51 -14.00
CA LYS A 245 -14.72 -4.79 -13.77
C LYS A 245 -14.07 -4.90 -12.38
N PHE A 246 -13.31 -3.87 -11.96
CA PHE A 246 -12.47 -3.97 -10.77
C PHE A 246 -13.13 -3.44 -9.49
N VAL A 247 -14.22 -2.70 -9.60
CA VAL A 247 -14.94 -2.15 -8.45
C VAL A 247 -16.36 -2.72 -8.37
N VAL A 248 -17.21 -2.44 -9.36
CA VAL A 248 -18.64 -2.77 -9.29
C VAL A 248 -18.88 -4.28 -9.28
N ASP A 249 -18.28 -5.01 -10.21
CA ASP A 249 -18.46 -6.48 -10.31
C ASP A 249 -17.88 -7.19 -9.09
N ARG A 250 -16.76 -6.69 -8.53
CA ARG A 250 -16.20 -7.25 -7.29
C ARG A 250 -17.10 -7.01 -6.08
N GLN A 251 -17.66 -5.80 -5.95
CA GLN A 251 -18.63 -5.51 -4.88
C GLN A 251 -19.87 -6.39 -4.98
N ALA A 252 -20.39 -6.58 -6.20
CA ALA A 252 -21.53 -7.44 -6.44
C ALA A 252 -21.23 -8.91 -6.08
N ASN A 253 -20.03 -9.43 -6.42
CA ASN A 253 -19.61 -10.78 -6.08
C ASN A 253 -19.45 -10.98 -4.56
N LEU A 254 -18.90 -9.98 -3.84
CA LEU A 254 -18.82 -10.01 -2.38
C LEU A 254 -20.21 -10.03 -1.74
N ALA A 255 -21.12 -9.17 -2.20
CA ALA A 255 -22.50 -9.11 -1.71
C ALA A 255 -23.27 -10.40 -1.97
N ALA A 256 -22.97 -11.12 -3.07
CA ALA A 256 -23.59 -12.40 -3.41
C ALA A 256 -22.99 -13.61 -2.66
N GLY A 257 -22.08 -13.38 -1.69
CA GLY A 257 -21.40 -14.44 -0.94
C GLY A 257 -20.46 -15.33 -1.76
N LYS A 258 -20.15 -14.92 -3.00
CA LYS A 258 -19.15 -15.60 -3.83
C LYS A 258 -17.78 -15.16 -3.34
N SER A 259 -17.08 -16.08 -2.68
CA SER A 259 -15.70 -15.85 -2.18
C SER A 259 -14.84 -15.25 -3.28
N ALA A 260 -14.10 -14.19 -2.94
CA ALA A 260 -13.15 -13.52 -3.83
C ALA A 260 -11.98 -14.43 -4.31
N MET A 261 -11.89 -15.67 -3.82
CA MET A 261 -10.91 -16.67 -4.25
C MET A 261 -11.19 -17.29 -5.64
N ALA A 262 -12.35 -17.05 -6.25
CA ALA A 262 -12.71 -17.65 -7.54
C ALA A 262 -12.38 -16.79 -8.78
N GLY A 263 -11.71 -15.67 -8.63
CA GLY A 263 -11.41 -14.75 -9.73
C GLY A 263 -9.92 -14.46 -9.86
N SER A 264 -9.19 -15.42 -10.44
CA SER A 264 -7.95 -15.25 -11.22
C SER A 264 -6.97 -14.18 -10.73
N ILE A 265 -6.18 -14.49 -9.71
CA ILE A 265 -4.76 -14.16 -9.78
C ILE A 265 -4.24 -15.10 -10.88
N PRO A 266 -3.79 -14.60 -12.06
CA PRO A 266 -3.16 -15.47 -13.04
C PRO A 266 -1.98 -16.17 -12.36
N PRO A 267 -1.71 -17.46 -12.65
CA PRO A 267 -0.54 -18.12 -12.08
C PRO A 267 0.67 -17.27 -12.41
N ARG A 268 1.38 -16.84 -11.39
CA ARG A 268 2.61 -16.03 -11.55
C ARG A 268 3.58 -16.86 -12.37
N ARG A 269 4.08 -16.28 -13.45
CA ARG A 269 5.10 -16.91 -14.28
C ARG A 269 6.34 -17.11 -13.42
N SER A 270 6.71 -18.39 -13.27
CA SER A 270 7.99 -18.84 -12.70
C SER A 270 9.18 -18.23 -13.43
#